data_aa2101b3733bd65f32275559b346aa7d
#
_entry.id   aa2101b3733bd65f32275559b346aa7d
#
_cell.length_a   1.000
_cell.length_b   1.000
_cell.length_c   1.000
_cell.angle_alpha   90.00
_cell.angle_beta   90.00
_cell.angle_gamma   90.00
#
_symmetry.space_group_name_H-M   'P 1'
#
loop_
_entity.id
_entity.type
_entity.pdbx_description
1 polymer ?
#
loop_
_entity_poly.entity_id
_entity_poly.type
_entity_poly.pdbx_seq_one_letter_code
_entity_poly.pdbx_strand_id
1 'polypeptide(L)'
;MRPRERGTPVQAAATGYLNQLAEGWRYALARQHLRAAVIFAGIGALAGRSVLETLPILANGVFGQGPSGLGYMTAAAGAGAAAASIFKAVSRPQIPGEFQPQILAMPVIIPLLVAAFAMIGDFATAVAAVALVGATVTLMSISLQSTVQMEIEDQYRGRVMGLWTTISIGSGAAGAVLMGFLVDLVGVAPAQLMIGLVLAAASILVLLRFRRGLSRPDAL
;
A
#
# COMPACT_ATOMS: atom_id res chain seq x y z
N MET A 1 0.40 -0.66 -55.08
CA MET A 1 0.51 0.18 -53.89
C MET A 1 -0.66 -0.13 -52.97
N ARG A 2 -0.43 -0.77 -51.82
CA ARG A 2 -1.48 -1.04 -50.81
C ARG A 2 -1.55 0.16 -49.85
N PRO A 3 -2.74 0.71 -49.55
CA PRO A 3 -2.85 1.79 -48.58
C PRO A 3 -2.47 1.26 -47.20
N ARG A 4 -1.52 1.91 -46.54
CA ARG A 4 -1.23 1.71 -45.13
C ARG A 4 -2.44 2.26 -44.35
N GLU A 5 -3.22 1.38 -43.74
CA GLU A 5 -4.24 1.80 -42.78
C GLU A 5 -3.56 2.55 -41.62
N ARG A 6 -3.73 3.85 -41.64
CA ARG A 6 -3.36 4.69 -40.50
C ARG A 6 -4.39 4.43 -39.42
N GLY A 7 -4.04 3.64 -38.42
CA GLY A 7 -4.84 3.51 -37.20
C GLY A 7 -5.19 4.90 -36.66
N THR A 8 -6.40 5.03 -36.14
CA THR A 8 -6.88 6.31 -35.59
C THR A 8 -5.89 6.83 -34.52
N PRO A 9 -5.69 8.18 -34.43
CA PRO A 9 -4.73 8.77 -33.48
C PRO A 9 -4.92 8.31 -32.04
N VAL A 10 -6.15 8.00 -31.65
CA VAL A 10 -6.51 7.49 -30.31
C VAL A 10 -5.96 6.07 -30.07
N GLN A 11 -5.99 5.20 -31.07
CA GLN A 11 -5.45 3.82 -30.96
C GLN A 11 -3.93 3.82 -30.92
N ALA A 12 -3.27 4.69 -31.68
CA ALA A 12 -1.82 4.85 -31.67
C ALA A 12 -1.32 5.43 -30.33
N ALA A 13 -2.08 6.34 -29.72
CA ALA A 13 -1.78 6.88 -28.40
C ALA A 13 -1.98 5.84 -27.28
N ALA A 14 -3.05 5.06 -27.34
CA ALA A 14 -3.33 4.01 -26.37
C ALA A 14 -2.30 2.87 -26.40
N THR A 15 -1.89 2.41 -27.60
CA THR A 15 -0.83 1.40 -27.74
C THR A 15 0.53 1.92 -27.30
N GLY A 16 0.83 3.21 -27.53
CA GLY A 16 2.03 3.86 -27.01
C GLY A 16 2.06 3.93 -25.50
N TYR A 17 0.94 4.24 -24.86
CA TYR A 17 0.81 4.31 -23.39
C TYR A 17 0.97 2.92 -22.74
N LEU A 18 0.31 1.89 -23.26
CA LEU A 18 0.43 0.52 -22.75
C LEU A 18 1.87 -0.01 -22.89
N ASN A 19 2.56 0.29 -24.01
CA ASN A 19 3.96 -0.08 -24.18
C ASN A 19 4.88 0.65 -23.16
N GLN A 20 4.63 1.91 -22.89
CA GLN A 20 5.37 2.67 -21.90
C GLN A 20 5.15 2.10 -20.47
N LEU A 21 3.93 1.70 -20.13
CA LEU A 21 3.64 1.02 -18.88
C LEU A 21 4.36 -0.33 -18.80
N ALA A 22 4.34 -1.11 -19.88
CA ALA A 22 5.04 -2.40 -19.94
C ALA A 22 6.57 -2.26 -19.78
N GLU A 23 7.16 -1.21 -20.34
CA GLU A 23 8.58 -0.90 -20.14
C GLU A 23 8.89 -0.51 -18.69
N GLY A 24 8.06 0.33 -18.08
CA GLY A 24 8.17 0.67 -16.65
C GLY A 24 8.04 -0.57 -15.76
N TRP A 25 7.11 -1.48 -16.11
CA TRP A 25 6.94 -2.77 -15.44
C TRP A 25 8.18 -3.65 -15.54
N ARG A 26 8.71 -3.84 -16.75
CA ARG A 26 9.93 -4.64 -16.96
C ARG A 26 11.11 -4.06 -16.20
N TYR A 27 11.28 -2.73 -16.22
CA TYR A 27 12.34 -2.05 -15.50
C TYR A 27 12.22 -2.25 -13.99
N ALA A 28 11.02 -2.06 -13.42
CA ALA A 28 10.78 -2.24 -11.99
C ALA A 28 10.96 -3.71 -11.54
N LEU A 29 10.51 -4.68 -12.36
CA LEU A 29 10.65 -6.10 -12.06
C LEU A 29 12.08 -6.63 -12.23
N ALA A 30 12.89 -6.03 -13.09
CA ALA A 30 14.28 -6.43 -13.31
C ALA A 30 15.17 -6.10 -12.09
N ARG A 31 14.83 -5.05 -11.33
CA ARG A 31 15.59 -4.61 -10.16
C ARG A 31 14.95 -5.13 -8.88
N GLN A 32 15.70 -5.89 -8.09
CA GLN A 32 15.19 -6.57 -6.90
C GLN A 32 14.59 -5.59 -5.87
N HIS A 33 15.25 -4.46 -5.63
CA HIS A 33 14.80 -3.43 -4.71
C HIS A 33 13.45 -2.81 -5.16
N LEU A 34 13.35 -2.40 -6.42
CA LEU A 34 12.13 -1.81 -6.99
C LEU A 34 10.97 -2.82 -6.96
N ARG A 35 11.24 -4.08 -7.31
CA ARG A 35 10.25 -5.16 -7.26
C ARG A 35 9.71 -5.38 -5.85
N ALA A 36 10.60 -5.43 -4.84
CA ALA A 36 10.19 -5.58 -3.45
C ALA A 36 9.37 -4.38 -2.98
N ALA A 37 9.79 -3.14 -3.30
CA ALA A 37 9.08 -1.93 -2.94
C ALA A 37 7.66 -1.89 -3.53
N VAL A 38 7.50 -2.27 -4.80
CA VAL A 38 6.21 -2.33 -5.48
C VAL A 38 5.27 -3.36 -4.84
N ILE A 39 5.79 -4.56 -4.53
CA ILE A 39 5.00 -5.61 -3.85
C ILE A 39 4.57 -5.14 -2.46
N PHE A 40 5.48 -4.57 -1.67
CA PHE A 40 5.16 -4.07 -0.34
C PHE A 40 4.17 -2.90 -0.38
N ALA A 41 4.30 -1.99 -1.35
CA ALA A 41 3.32 -0.92 -1.55
C ALA A 41 1.93 -1.47 -1.87
N GLY A 42 1.83 -2.49 -2.72
CA GLY A 42 0.57 -3.17 -3.03
C GLY A 42 -0.05 -3.82 -1.80
N ILE A 43 0.72 -4.57 -1.02
CA ILE A 43 0.26 -5.20 0.23
C ILE A 43 -0.23 -4.14 1.22
N GLY A 44 0.54 -3.08 1.42
CA GLY A 44 0.18 -2.01 2.36
C GLY A 44 -1.05 -1.22 1.92
N ALA A 45 -1.20 -0.94 0.62
CA ALA A 45 -2.38 -0.28 0.07
C ALA A 45 -3.63 -1.15 0.24
N LEU A 46 -3.53 -2.45 -0.03
CA LEU A 46 -4.61 -3.41 0.17
C LEU A 46 -5.00 -3.51 1.64
N ALA A 47 -4.03 -3.68 2.54
CA ALA A 47 -4.27 -3.79 3.98
C ALA A 47 -4.87 -2.50 4.57
N GLY A 48 -4.31 -1.34 4.23
CA GLY A 48 -4.81 -0.06 4.72
C GLY A 48 -6.23 0.23 4.24
N ARG A 49 -6.52 -0.04 2.97
CA ARG A 49 -7.84 0.18 2.40
C ARG A 49 -8.89 -0.74 3.01
N SER A 50 -8.54 -2.00 3.30
CA SER A 50 -9.47 -2.96 3.91
C SER A 50 -10.01 -2.48 5.26
N VAL A 51 -9.22 -1.79 6.08
CA VAL A 51 -9.69 -1.18 7.33
C VAL A 51 -10.61 0.01 7.07
N LEU A 52 -10.21 0.92 6.17
CA LEU A 52 -11.00 2.14 5.91
C LEU A 52 -12.40 1.83 5.39
N GLU A 53 -12.56 0.79 4.57
CA GLU A 53 -13.87 0.38 4.05
C GLU A 53 -14.78 -0.26 5.12
N THR A 54 -14.22 -0.75 6.22
CA THR A 54 -15.02 -1.31 7.32
C THR A 54 -15.43 -0.26 8.37
N LEU A 55 -14.85 0.94 8.35
CA LEU A 55 -15.16 1.97 9.34
C LEU A 55 -16.65 2.30 9.46
N PRO A 56 -17.45 2.44 8.37
CA PRO A 56 -18.88 2.68 8.48
C PRO A 56 -19.63 1.55 9.21
N ILE A 57 -19.28 0.30 8.95
CA ILE A 57 -19.89 -0.87 9.57
C ILE A 57 -19.50 -0.95 11.05
N LEU A 58 -18.25 -0.66 11.36
CA LEU A 58 -17.74 -0.64 12.74
C LEU A 58 -18.41 0.47 13.55
N ALA A 59 -18.43 1.70 13.04
CA ALA A 59 -19.01 2.85 13.74
C ALA A 59 -20.49 2.67 14.02
N ASN A 60 -21.29 2.21 13.03
CA ASN A 60 -22.73 2.07 13.17
C ASN A 60 -23.14 0.72 13.75
N GLY A 61 -22.57 -0.38 13.23
CA GLY A 61 -23.05 -1.74 13.53
C GLY A 61 -22.41 -2.33 14.78
N VAL A 62 -21.08 -2.17 14.96
CA VAL A 62 -20.36 -2.80 16.07
C VAL A 62 -20.37 -1.91 17.31
N PHE A 63 -20.02 -0.63 17.15
CA PHE A 63 -19.88 0.30 18.28
C PHE A 63 -21.12 1.16 18.55
N GLY A 64 -22.11 1.18 17.67
CA GLY A 64 -23.36 1.93 17.86
C GLY A 64 -23.17 3.46 17.95
N GLN A 65 -22.06 4.00 17.43
CA GLN A 65 -21.70 5.43 17.56
C GLN A 65 -22.25 6.30 16.42
N GLY A 66 -22.90 5.70 15.44
CA GLY A 66 -23.53 6.42 14.33
C GLY A 66 -22.55 7.21 13.46
N PRO A 67 -23.06 8.22 12.71
CA PRO A 67 -22.23 9.03 11.81
C PRO A 67 -21.11 9.82 12.51
N SER A 68 -21.33 10.23 13.76
CA SER A 68 -20.31 10.93 14.55
C SER A 68 -19.12 10.01 14.86
N GLY A 69 -19.39 8.73 15.19
CA GLY A 69 -18.35 7.73 15.41
C GLY A 69 -17.50 7.50 14.15
N LEU A 70 -18.13 7.42 12.99
CA LEU A 70 -17.42 7.35 11.72
C LEU A 70 -16.52 8.59 11.50
N GLY A 71 -17.04 9.79 11.82
CA GLY A 71 -16.28 11.03 11.77
C GLY A 71 -15.03 10.98 12.66
N TYR A 72 -15.17 10.53 13.92
CA TYR A 72 -14.02 10.37 14.83
C TYR A 72 -12.99 9.37 14.32
N MET A 73 -13.42 8.20 13.83
CA MET A 73 -12.50 7.20 13.29
C MET A 73 -11.77 7.71 12.04
N THR A 74 -12.48 8.39 11.14
CA THR A 74 -11.88 8.95 9.92
C THR A 74 -10.89 10.08 10.26
N ALA A 75 -11.27 10.96 11.21
CA ALA A 75 -10.39 12.02 11.69
C ALA A 75 -9.14 11.46 12.36
N ALA A 76 -9.28 10.38 13.14
CA ALA A 76 -8.17 9.70 13.79
C ALA A 76 -7.20 9.10 12.75
N ALA A 77 -7.70 8.45 11.69
CA ALA A 77 -6.88 7.97 10.58
C ALA A 77 -6.07 9.10 9.93
N GLY A 78 -6.74 10.24 9.66
CA GLY A 78 -6.11 11.44 9.11
C GLY A 78 -5.07 12.06 10.04
N ALA A 79 -5.37 12.14 11.34
CA ALA A 79 -4.43 12.64 12.36
C ALA A 79 -3.18 11.76 12.47
N GLY A 80 -3.36 10.43 12.45
CA GLY A 80 -2.25 9.48 12.41
C GLY A 80 -1.38 9.67 11.16
N ALA A 81 -2.00 9.81 9.99
CA ALA A 81 -1.31 10.06 8.72
C ALA A 81 -0.54 11.38 8.75
N ALA A 82 -1.13 12.46 9.29
CA ALA A 82 -0.47 13.76 9.44
C ALA A 82 0.73 13.67 10.39
N ALA A 83 0.57 13.03 11.55
CA ALA A 83 1.65 12.82 12.50
C ALA A 83 2.82 12.03 11.88
N ALA A 84 2.53 10.97 11.12
CA ALA A 84 3.53 10.19 10.40
C ALA A 84 4.28 11.02 9.35
N SER A 85 3.58 11.89 8.63
CA SER A 85 4.16 12.78 7.63
C SER A 85 5.10 13.79 8.28
N ILE A 86 4.69 14.42 9.38
CA ILE A 86 5.53 15.34 10.16
C ILE A 86 6.76 14.60 10.70
N PHE A 87 6.56 13.43 11.33
CA PHE A 87 7.66 12.61 11.82
C PHE A 87 8.68 12.31 10.71
N LYS A 88 8.19 11.92 9.52
CA LYS A 88 9.08 11.62 8.39
C LYS A 88 9.82 12.85 7.90
N ALA A 89 9.19 14.01 7.88
CA ALA A 89 9.81 15.27 7.45
C ALA A 89 10.99 15.70 8.36
N VAL A 90 10.92 15.41 9.67
CA VAL A 90 11.99 15.73 10.64
C VAL A 90 12.97 14.57 10.85
N SER A 91 12.70 13.39 10.29
CA SER A 91 13.56 12.21 10.41
C SER A 91 14.79 12.32 9.51
N ARG A 92 15.82 11.52 9.82
CA ARG A 92 17.03 11.46 8.99
C ARG A 92 16.68 11.13 7.55
N PRO A 93 17.37 11.76 6.57
CA PRO A 93 17.20 11.45 5.16
C PRO A 93 17.43 9.96 4.88
N GLN A 94 16.68 9.41 3.92
CA GLN A 94 16.94 8.06 3.43
C GLN A 94 18.23 8.03 2.61
N ILE A 95 18.97 6.94 2.75
CA ILE A 95 20.18 6.70 1.96
C ILE A 95 19.76 5.91 0.71
N PRO A 96 20.14 6.36 -0.50
CA PRO A 96 19.86 5.62 -1.73
C PRO A 96 20.42 4.19 -1.67
N GLY A 97 19.66 3.22 -2.15
CA GLY A 97 20.06 1.80 -2.18
C GLY A 97 19.95 1.06 -0.84
N GLU A 98 19.51 1.70 0.24
CA GLU A 98 19.39 1.07 1.55
C GLU A 98 17.93 1.06 2.03
N PHE A 99 17.40 -0.15 2.26
CA PHE A 99 16.14 -0.32 2.99
C PHE A 99 16.40 -0.27 4.49
N GLN A 100 16.00 0.81 5.12
CA GLN A 100 16.07 0.90 6.58
C GLN A 100 15.24 -0.23 7.22
N PRO A 101 15.69 -0.86 8.32
CA PRO A 101 14.99 -1.99 8.95
C PRO A 101 13.52 -1.72 9.28
N GLN A 102 13.21 -0.48 9.64
CA GLN A 102 11.83 -0.04 9.91
C GLN A 102 10.93 -0.12 8.66
N ILE A 103 11.47 0.16 7.46
CA ILE A 103 10.71 0.06 6.21
C ILE A 103 10.40 -1.41 5.88
N LEU A 104 11.32 -2.30 6.20
CA LEU A 104 11.13 -3.74 6.00
C LEU A 104 10.16 -4.36 7.00
N ALA A 105 10.05 -3.80 8.21
CA ALA A 105 9.11 -4.28 9.22
C ALA A 105 7.65 -3.86 8.94
N MET A 106 7.42 -2.67 8.36
CA MET A 106 6.08 -2.12 8.13
C MET A 106 5.15 -3.00 7.30
N PRO A 107 5.60 -3.64 6.19
CA PRO A 107 4.75 -4.54 5.41
C PRO A 107 4.21 -5.73 6.20
N VAL A 108 4.83 -6.09 7.33
CA VAL A 108 4.34 -7.12 8.26
C VAL A 108 3.50 -6.50 9.36
N ILE A 109 3.93 -5.37 9.91
CA ILE A 109 3.24 -4.68 11.03
C ILE A 109 1.84 -4.24 10.61
N ILE A 110 1.67 -3.65 9.42
CA ILE A 110 0.37 -3.13 8.98
C ILE A 110 -0.68 -4.25 8.89
N PRO A 111 -0.45 -5.38 8.19
CA PRO A 111 -1.41 -6.48 8.19
C PRO A 111 -1.67 -7.08 9.57
N LEU A 112 -0.68 -7.14 10.46
CA LEU A 112 -0.89 -7.60 11.84
C LEU A 112 -1.75 -6.62 12.64
N LEU A 113 -1.61 -5.31 12.42
CA LEU A 113 -2.52 -4.33 13.01
C LEU A 113 -3.95 -4.50 12.50
N VAL A 114 -4.12 -4.81 11.20
CA VAL A 114 -5.44 -5.13 10.63
C VAL A 114 -6.03 -6.38 11.30
N ALA A 115 -5.23 -7.43 11.49
CA ALA A 115 -5.68 -8.65 12.18
C ALA A 115 -6.02 -8.37 13.65
N ALA A 116 -5.20 -7.58 14.36
CA ALA A 116 -5.44 -7.22 15.76
C ALA A 116 -6.70 -6.37 15.92
N PHE A 117 -7.05 -5.57 14.93
CA PHE A 117 -8.26 -4.76 14.94
C PHE A 117 -9.53 -5.60 15.11
N ALA A 118 -9.54 -6.84 14.62
CA ALA A 118 -10.63 -7.80 14.78
C ALA A 118 -10.94 -8.14 16.25
N MET A 119 -10.00 -7.91 17.16
CA MET A 119 -10.13 -8.25 18.59
C MET A 119 -10.54 -7.05 19.45
N ILE A 120 -10.73 -5.88 18.87
CA ILE A 120 -11.04 -4.65 19.63
C ILE A 120 -12.53 -4.61 19.94
N GLY A 121 -12.85 -4.56 21.25
CA GLY A 121 -14.22 -4.55 21.74
C GLY A 121 -14.77 -3.18 22.14
N ASP A 122 -13.92 -2.16 22.22
CA ASP A 122 -14.34 -0.80 22.64
C ASP A 122 -13.99 0.27 21.60
N PHE A 123 -14.80 1.33 21.57
CA PHE A 123 -14.69 2.38 20.57
C PHE A 123 -13.42 3.22 20.72
N ALA A 124 -12.98 3.52 21.94
CA ALA A 124 -11.80 4.38 22.15
C ALA A 124 -10.53 3.69 21.67
N THR A 125 -10.36 2.41 21.97
CA THR A 125 -9.25 1.59 21.45
C THR A 125 -9.32 1.45 19.95
N ALA A 126 -10.52 1.32 19.36
CA ALA A 126 -10.70 1.27 17.92
C ALA A 126 -10.26 2.57 17.24
N VAL A 127 -10.61 3.73 17.79
CA VAL A 127 -10.17 5.05 17.29
C VAL A 127 -8.64 5.18 17.34
N ALA A 128 -8.02 4.77 18.43
CA ALA A 128 -6.56 4.78 18.57
C ALA A 128 -5.88 3.83 17.57
N ALA A 129 -6.44 2.64 17.39
CA ALA A 129 -5.92 1.66 16.43
C ALA A 129 -6.03 2.16 14.98
N VAL A 130 -7.13 2.82 14.60
CA VAL A 130 -7.29 3.44 13.28
C VAL A 130 -6.26 4.54 13.06
N ALA A 131 -5.98 5.37 14.07
CA ALA A 131 -4.92 6.38 14.00
C ALA A 131 -3.55 5.73 13.75
N LEU A 132 -3.25 4.62 14.43
CA LEU A 132 -2.01 3.87 14.25
C LEU A 132 -1.90 3.23 12.86
N VAL A 133 -3.00 2.68 12.34
CA VAL A 133 -3.06 2.17 10.95
C VAL A 133 -2.79 3.31 9.97
N GLY A 134 -3.46 4.45 10.11
CA GLY A 134 -3.24 5.63 9.27
C GLY A 134 -1.78 6.11 9.30
N ALA A 135 -1.17 6.15 10.49
CA ALA A 135 0.23 6.53 10.67
C ALA A 135 1.18 5.54 9.99
N THR A 136 1.03 4.25 10.23
CA THR A 136 1.95 3.22 9.70
C THR A 136 1.83 3.06 8.19
N VAL A 137 0.63 3.08 7.63
CA VAL A 137 0.39 3.04 6.17
C VAL A 137 1.03 4.25 5.48
N THR A 138 0.82 5.45 6.04
CA THR A 138 1.39 6.69 5.48
C THR A 138 2.92 6.68 5.56
N LEU A 139 3.48 6.31 6.71
CA LEU A 139 4.93 6.25 6.90
C LEU A 139 5.58 5.25 5.92
N MET A 140 4.98 4.08 5.75
CA MET A 140 5.43 3.09 4.77
C MET A 140 5.34 3.63 3.35
N SER A 141 4.21 4.22 2.97
CA SER A 141 3.98 4.76 1.62
C SER A 141 5.01 5.83 1.26
N ILE A 142 5.22 6.82 2.13
CA ILE A 142 6.21 7.89 1.91
C ILE A 142 7.62 7.29 1.82
N SER A 143 7.96 6.37 2.70
CA SER A 143 9.31 5.78 2.74
C SER A 143 9.60 4.94 1.51
N LEU A 144 8.68 4.05 1.10
CA LEU A 144 8.84 3.25 -0.10
C LEU A 144 8.88 4.10 -1.36
N GLN A 145 7.98 5.10 -1.46
CA GLN A 145 7.94 6.02 -2.61
C GLN A 145 9.24 6.82 -2.73
N SER A 146 9.77 7.31 -1.62
CA SER A 146 11.05 8.04 -1.58
C SER A 146 12.21 7.13 -2.04
N THR A 147 12.30 5.89 -1.53
CA THR A 147 13.31 4.92 -1.97
C THR A 147 13.22 4.66 -3.47
N VAL A 148 12.02 4.40 -3.97
CA VAL A 148 11.78 4.16 -5.40
C VAL A 148 12.20 5.36 -6.25
N GLN A 149 11.86 6.59 -5.82
CA GLN A 149 12.23 7.81 -6.56
C GLN A 149 13.74 8.07 -6.60
N MET A 150 14.48 7.67 -5.58
CA MET A 150 15.94 7.82 -5.53
C MET A 150 16.70 6.79 -6.40
N GLU A 151 16.11 5.62 -6.63
CA GLU A 151 16.74 4.53 -7.40
C GLU A 151 16.42 4.57 -8.90
N ILE A 152 15.41 5.34 -9.31
CA ILE A 152 14.96 5.37 -10.71
C ILE A 152 15.80 6.37 -11.50
N GLU A 153 16.33 5.92 -12.64
CA GLU A 153 16.93 6.78 -13.65
C GLU A 153 15.90 7.77 -14.22
N ASP A 154 16.30 9.01 -14.46
CA ASP A 154 15.39 10.10 -14.87
C ASP A 154 14.55 9.75 -16.08
N GLN A 155 15.08 9.02 -17.07
CA GLN A 155 14.35 8.59 -18.27
C GLN A 155 13.20 7.62 -18.00
N TYR A 156 13.21 6.88 -16.88
CA TYR A 156 12.16 5.93 -16.49
C TYR A 156 11.24 6.48 -15.40
N ARG A 157 11.57 7.62 -14.79
CA ARG A 157 10.86 8.18 -13.62
C ARG A 157 9.36 8.29 -13.83
N GLY A 158 8.91 8.91 -14.91
CA GLY A 158 7.48 9.06 -15.21
C GLY A 158 6.75 7.72 -15.37
N ARG A 159 7.40 6.75 -16.04
CA ARG A 159 6.81 5.43 -16.30
C ARG A 159 6.68 4.60 -15.02
N VAL A 160 7.72 4.58 -14.19
CA VAL A 160 7.70 3.83 -12.93
C VAL A 160 6.79 4.50 -11.91
N MET A 161 6.73 5.83 -11.85
CA MET A 161 5.81 6.54 -10.96
C MET A 161 4.35 6.38 -11.39
N GLY A 162 4.07 6.32 -12.68
CA GLY A 162 2.74 5.96 -13.20
C GLY A 162 2.33 4.55 -12.77
N LEU A 163 3.25 3.57 -12.89
CA LEU A 163 3.06 2.22 -12.40
C LEU A 163 2.81 2.18 -10.89
N TRP A 164 3.62 2.90 -10.11
CA TRP A 164 3.45 3.03 -8.66
C TRP A 164 2.04 3.49 -8.28
N THR A 165 1.57 4.56 -8.92
CA THR A 165 0.22 5.09 -8.69
C THR A 165 -0.85 4.07 -9.07
N THR A 166 -0.71 3.40 -10.22
CA THR A 166 -1.65 2.37 -10.67
C THR A 166 -1.72 1.20 -9.68
N ILE A 167 -0.58 0.71 -9.18
CA ILE A 167 -0.54 -0.37 -8.20
C ILE A 167 -1.12 0.07 -6.88
N SER A 168 -0.76 1.27 -6.39
CA SER A 168 -1.26 1.77 -5.11
C SER A 168 -2.78 1.93 -5.12
N ILE A 169 -3.35 2.55 -6.16
CA ILE A 169 -4.80 2.74 -6.30
C ILE A 169 -5.48 1.41 -6.59
N GLY A 170 -4.95 0.61 -7.52
CA GLY A 170 -5.54 -0.67 -7.93
C GLY A 170 -5.54 -1.69 -6.79
N SER A 171 -4.45 -1.80 -6.03
CA SER A 171 -4.40 -2.66 -4.85
C SER A 171 -5.36 -2.20 -3.75
N GLY A 172 -5.52 -0.88 -3.57
CA GLY A 172 -6.49 -0.33 -2.65
C GLY A 172 -7.93 -0.67 -3.05
N ALA A 173 -8.27 -0.51 -4.34
CA ALA A 173 -9.58 -0.89 -4.87
C ALA A 173 -9.83 -2.40 -4.74
N ALA A 174 -8.83 -3.24 -5.04
CA ALA A 174 -8.93 -4.68 -4.85
C ALA A 174 -9.14 -5.04 -3.36
N GLY A 175 -8.47 -4.33 -2.45
CA GLY A 175 -8.65 -4.48 -1.01
C GLY A 175 -10.06 -4.15 -0.55
N ALA A 176 -10.66 -3.08 -1.08
CA ALA A 176 -12.04 -2.69 -0.79
C ALA A 176 -13.04 -3.76 -1.23
N VAL A 177 -12.91 -4.25 -2.47
CA VAL A 177 -13.81 -5.29 -3.03
C VAL A 177 -13.65 -6.60 -2.26
N LEU A 178 -12.41 -7.04 -2.02
CA LEU A 178 -12.13 -8.27 -1.29
C LEU A 178 -12.68 -8.20 0.14
N MET A 179 -12.48 -7.07 0.81
CA MET A 179 -12.98 -6.87 2.16
C MET A 179 -14.50 -6.87 2.21
N GLY A 180 -15.17 -6.15 1.30
CA GLY A 180 -16.63 -6.17 1.20
C GLY A 180 -17.17 -7.59 1.04
N PHE A 181 -16.62 -8.34 0.09
CA PHE A 181 -17.01 -9.72 -0.15
C PHE A 181 -16.81 -10.64 1.08
N LEU A 182 -15.68 -10.51 1.77
CA LEU A 182 -15.40 -11.31 2.98
C LEU A 182 -16.32 -10.92 4.14
N VAL A 183 -16.61 -9.63 4.30
CA VAL A 183 -17.54 -9.15 5.33
C VAL A 183 -18.94 -9.72 5.13
N ASP A 184 -19.40 -9.80 3.89
CA ASP A 184 -20.70 -10.39 3.55
C ASP A 184 -20.74 -11.91 3.87
N LEU A 185 -19.61 -12.61 3.71
CA LEU A 185 -19.54 -14.06 3.95
C LEU A 185 -19.39 -14.43 5.43
N VAL A 186 -18.52 -13.76 6.15
CA VAL A 186 -18.07 -14.20 7.49
C VAL A 186 -18.21 -13.11 8.57
N GLY A 187 -18.61 -11.91 8.21
CA GLY A 187 -18.68 -10.76 9.12
C GLY A 187 -17.35 -10.00 9.22
N VAL A 188 -17.38 -8.83 9.88
CA VAL A 188 -16.24 -7.87 9.89
C VAL A 188 -15.01 -8.43 10.59
N ALA A 189 -15.16 -8.93 11.83
CA ALA A 189 -14.01 -9.37 12.63
C ALA A 189 -13.27 -10.57 12.01
N PRO A 190 -13.92 -11.67 11.60
CA PRO A 190 -13.24 -12.74 10.90
C PRO A 190 -12.62 -12.31 9.56
N ALA A 191 -13.27 -11.43 8.80
CA ALA A 191 -12.74 -10.92 7.54
C ALA A 191 -11.44 -10.14 7.75
N GLN A 192 -11.39 -9.24 8.73
CA GLN A 192 -10.18 -8.49 9.10
C GLN A 192 -9.05 -9.42 9.56
N LEU A 193 -9.37 -10.41 10.39
CA LEU A 193 -8.39 -11.38 10.85
C LEU A 193 -7.80 -12.19 9.68
N MET A 194 -8.65 -12.69 8.79
CA MET A 194 -8.21 -13.44 7.60
C MET A 194 -7.33 -12.61 6.68
N ILE A 195 -7.78 -11.42 6.29
CA ILE A 195 -7.00 -10.52 5.41
C ILE A 195 -5.68 -10.17 6.08
N GLY A 196 -5.71 -9.77 7.35
CA GLY A 196 -4.52 -9.40 8.09
C GLY A 196 -3.50 -10.55 8.15
N LEU A 197 -3.90 -11.76 8.52
CA LEU A 197 -3.00 -12.90 8.60
C LEU A 197 -2.45 -13.34 7.23
N VAL A 198 -3.30 -13.37 6.19
CA VAL A 198 -2.87 -13.71 4.83
C VAL A 198 -1.85 -12.71 4.30
N LEU A 199 -2.10 -11.41 4.48
CA LEU A 199 -1.18 -10.38 4.03
C LEU A 199 0.12 -10.33 4.87
N ALA A 200 0.05 -10.61 6.17
CA ALA A 200 1.23 -10.75 7.01
C ALA A 200 2.09 -11.93 6.56
N ALA A 201 1.49 -13.09 6.30
CA ALA A 201 2.19 -14.26 5.78
C ALA A 201 2.82 -13.97 4.41
N ALA A 202 2.08 -13.32 3.49
CA ALA A 202 2.60 -12.89 2.19
C ALA A 202 3.79 -11.94 2.34
N SER A 203 3.72 -10.96 3.25
CA SER A 203 4.81 -10.03 3.53
C SER A 203 6.05 -10.74 4.07
N ILE A 204 5.87 -11.68 4.99
CA ILE A 204 6.98 -12.49 5.53
C ILE A 204 7.63 -13.33 4.42
N LEU A 205 6.85 -13.98 3.57
CA LEU A 205 7.36 -14.74 2.44
C LEU A 205 8.18 -13.88 1.48
N VAL A 206 7.68 -12.67 1.16
CA VAL A 206 8.40 -11.70 0.33
C VAL A 206 9.71 -11.29 1.01
N LEU A 207 9.69 -10.96 2.30
CA LEU A 207 10.90 -10.61 3.06
C LEU A 207 11.91 -11.75 3.05
N LEU A 208 11.50 -12.98 3.29
CA LEU A 208 12.39 -14.14 3.30
C LEU A 208 13.02 -14.38 1.91
N ARG A 209 12.23 -14.20 0.84
CA ARG A 209 12.68 -14.36 -0.53
C ARG A 209 13.71 -13.32 -0.95
N PHE A 210 13.51 -12.07 -0.51
CA PHE A 210 14.35 -10.95 -0.90
C PHE A 210 15.44 -10.59 0.14
N ARG A 211 15.47 -11.24 1.30
CA ARG A 211 16.34 -10.94 2.44
C ARG A 211 17.82 -10.79 2.08
N ARG A 212 18.33 -11.63 1.16
CA ARG A 212 19.75 -11.62 0.77
C ARG A 212 20.13 -10.43 -0.12
N GLY A 213 19.19 -9.88 -0.87
CA GLY A 213 19.43 -8.75 -1.77
C GLY A 213 19.07 -7.39 -1.17
N LEU A 214 18.13 -7.36 -0.20
CA LEU A 214 17.73 -6.10 0.47
C LEU A 214 18.75 -5.61 1.51
N SER A 215 19.66 -6.50 1.96
CA SER A 215 20.69 -6.21 2.97
C SER A 215 22.07 -5.88 2.36
N ARG A 216 22.24 -5.96 1.05
CA ARG A 216 23.48 -5.59 0.37
C ARG A 216 23.24 -4.36 -0.48
N PRO A 217 23.96 -3.25 -0.27
CA PRO A 217 24.13 -2.26 -1.31
C PRO A 217 24.88 -3.00 -2.43
N ASP A 218 24.20 -3.25 -3.56
CA ASP A 218 24.86 -3.79 -4.73
C ASP A 218 25.98 -2.80 -5.09
N ALA A 219 27.20 -3.27 -5.00
CA ALA A 219 28.36 -2.54 -5.47
C ALA A 219 28.12 -2.19 -6.94
N LEU A 220 28.00 -0.91 -7.22
CA LEU A 220 28.04 -0.30 -8.54
C LEU A 220 29.42 -0.50 -9.15
#